data_e61574e3b60087b74b7b159c5e185fb7
#
_entry.id   e61574e3b60087b74b7b159c5e185fb7
#
_cell.length_a   1.000
_cell.length_b   1.000
_cell.length_c   1.000
_cell.angle_alpha   90.00
_cell.angle_beta   90.00
_cell.angle_gamma   90.00
#
_symmetry.space_group_name_H-M   'P 1'
#
loop_
_entity.id
_entity.type
_entity.pdbx_description
1 polymer ?
#
loop_
_entity_poly.entity_id
_entity_poly.type
_entity_poly.pdbx_seq_one_letter_code
_entity_poly.pdbx_strand_id
1 'polypeptide(L)'
;MKKVIAVCALVFGLVMPAWSQQAPLRLVQTLPVPGVEGRFDHFAVDLSGKRLFLAAPDHKTVEVFDLTAGKWIHSISGFITPHAIVYLPESNRIMLSDGGDDTPNGWCRILRGDTFELIDSLKIAVDADPIRYDPAAKILYMINGGKDDGKDYSLVSVIDTAAGKKLADIKVPGPELEAMAVEPSSRRLYVNIKTYNQVGIIDRDKRELVSTWPITGGGVPTPMALDDVDHRLFIGSRKPPAVVVFDTGTGKVVASAPCVGDADDMFYDRARRRLYVTGEEGFVSVIRQASADRYEPIAKIPTAPGARNSVFVPEWNQLFVAVPGKGDQKPAVLVFRVQS
;
A
#
# COMPACT_ATOMS: atom_id res chain seq x y z
N MET A 1 48.02 69.81 8.00
CA MET A 1 46.60 69.49 7.76
C MET A 1 46.55 68.22 6.89
N LYS A 2 46.29 67.06 7.51
CA LYS A 2 46.24 65.77 6.81
C LYS A 2 44.73 65.48 6.58
N LYS A 3 44.33 65.33 5.32
CA LYS A 3 42.99 64.93 4.89
C LYS A 3 42.87 63.41 4.99
N VAL A 4 41.94 62.92 5.80
CA VAL A 4 41.52 61.50 5.89
C VAL A 4 40.40 61.30 4.86
N ILE A 5 40.59 60.43 3.87
CA ILE A 5 39.56 60.00 2.93
C ILE A 5 38.95 58.73 3.49
N ALA A 6 37.70 58.77 3.89
CA ALA A 6 36.94 57.59 4.29
C ALA A 6 36.37 56.90 3.04
N VAL A 7 36.76 55.66 2.79
CA VAL A 7 36.22 54.83 1.74
C VAL A 7 35.04 54.02 2.34
N CYS A 8 33.83 54.34 1.95
CA CYS A 8 32.63 53.54 2.28
C CYS A 8 32.56 52.37 1.28
N ALA A 9 32.83 51.17 1.77
CA ALA A 9 32.58 49.94 0.98
C ALA A 9 31.07 49.58 1.09
N LEU A 10 30.33 49.74 0.00
CA LEU A 10 28.97 49.23 -0.14
C LEU A 10 29.05 47.71 -0.35
N VAL A 11 28.63 46.93 0.66
CA VAL A 11 28.41 45.50 0.53
C VAL A 11 27.01 45.27 -0.09
N PHE A 12 26.99 44.96 -1.38
CA PHE A 12 25.79 44.47 -2.08
C PHE A 12 25.55 43.01 -1.62
N GLY A 13 24.63 42.80 -0.67
CA GLY A 13 24.13 41.49 -0.33
C GLY A 13 23.29 40.93 -1.48
N LEU A 14 23.78 39.93 -2.19
CA LEU A 14 22.99 39.14 -3.14
C LEU A 14 21.94 38.36 -2.36
N VAL A 15 20.72 38.87 -2.30
CA VAL A 15 19.54 38.12 -1.87
C VAL A 15 19.20 37.15 -2.98
N MET A 16 19.72 35.91 -2.87
CA MET A 16 19.26 34.84 -3.73
C MET A 16 17.77 34.55 -3.38
N PRO A 17 16.87 34.52 -4.39
CA PRO A 17 15.50 34.11 -4.12
C PRO A 17 15.53 32.68 -3.57
N ALA A 18 15.05 32.47 -2.36
CA ALA A 18 14.76 31.16 -1.81
C ALA A 18 13.65 30.57 -2.69
N TRP A 19 14.01 29.68 -3.59
CA TRP A 19 13.03 28.89 -4.31
C TRP A 19 12.31 28.05 -3.25
N SER A 20 11.10 28.47 -2.90
CA SER A 20 10.21 27.66 -2.06
C SER A 20 9.98 26.35 -2.82
N GLN A 21 10.67 25.30 -2.39
CA GLN A 21 10.43 23.96 -2.92
C GLN A 21 8.97 23.63 -2.59
N GLN A 22 8.15 23.53 -3.61
CA GLN A 22 6.73 23.23 -3.48
C GLN A 22 6.61 21.84 -2.80
N ALA A 23 5.77 21.73 -1.78
CA ALA A 23 5.58 20.45 -1.07
C ALA A 23 5.24 19.33 -2.06
N PRO A 24 5.86 18.15 -1.95
CA PRO A 24 5.69 17.06 -2.93
C PRO A 24 4.26 16.52 -3.00
N LEU A 25 3.48 16.69 -1.93
CA LEU A 25 2.05 16.37 -1.84
C LEU A 25 1.29 17.59 -1.34
N ARG A 26 0.19 17.94 -2.00
CA ARG A 26 -0.71 19.03 -1.62
C ARG A 26 -2.11 18.47 -1.41
N LEU A 27 -2.67 18.63 -0.20
CA LEU A 27 -4.08 18.32 0.07
C LEU A 27 -4.97 19.18 -0.84
N VAL A 28 -5.84 18.55 -1.63
CA VAL A 28 -6.73 19.22 -2.56
C VAL A 28 -8.20 19.00 -2.24
N GLN A 29 -8.52 17.93 -1.51
CA GLN A 29 -9.89 17.61 -1.13
C GLN A 29 -9.91 16.70 0.11
N THR A 30 -10.99 16.77 0.87
CA THR A 30 -11.35 15.82 1.91
C THR A 30 -12.74 15.26 1.57
N LEU A 31 -12.86 13.93 1.48
CA LEU A 31 -14.11 13.23 1.21
C LEU A 31 -14.62 12.65 2.54
N PRO A 32 -15.67 13.20 3.16
CA PRO A 32 -16.24 12.63 4.38
C PRO A 32 -16.83 11.24 4.15
N VAL A 33 -16.75 10.38 5.17
CA VAL A 33 -17.37 9.04 5.19
C VAL A 33 -18.38 9.00 6.34
N PRO A 34 -19.58 9.55 6.15
CA PRO A 34 -20.54 9.72 7.25
C PRO A 34 -21.07 8.36 7.76
N GLY A 35 -21.14 8.22 9.10
CA GLY A 35 -21.74 7.06 9.74
C GLY A 35 -20.84 5.83 9.81
N VAL A 36 -19.60 5.91 9.34
CA VAL A 36 -18.62 4.82 9.42
C VAL A 36 -17.66 5.11 10.57
N GLU A 37 -17.55 4.18 11.51
CA GLU A 37 -16.64 4.27 12.65
C GLU A 37 -15.60 3.15 12.57
N GLY A 38 -14.49 3.34 13.28
CA GLY A 38 -13.42 2.37 13.36
C GLY A 38 -12.35 2.56 12.29
N ARG A 39 -11.53 1.53 12.13
CA ARG A 39 -10.41 1.53 11.19
C ARG A 39 -10.89 1.34 9.76
N PHE A 40 -10.11 1.88 8.86
CA PHE A 40 -10.13 1.53 7.44
C PHE A 40 -8.98 0.58 7.11
N ASP A 41 -9.09 -0.05 5.95
CA ASP A 41 -8.07 -0.91 5.40
C ASP A 41 -7.80 -0.56 3.91
N HIS A 42 -7.48 -1.53 3.07
CA HIS A 42 -6.98 -1.25 1.73
C HIS A 42 -8.03 -0.71 0.76
N PHE A 43 -7.52 -0.04 -0.24
CA PHE A 43 -8.31 0.56 -1.31
C PHE A 43 -8.29 -0.29 -2.59
N ALA A 44 -9.33 -0.10 -3.42
CA ALA A 44 -9.30 -0.43 -4.84
C ALA A 44 -9.76 0.75 -5.68
N VAL A 45 -9.38 0.76 -6.97
CA VAL A 45 -9.65 1.85 -7.90
C VAL A 45 -10.27 1.32 -9.17
N ASP A 46 -11.39 1.91 -9.57
CA ASP A 46 -11.93 1.81 -10.94
C ASP A 46 -11.53 3.08 -11.70
N LEU A 47 -10.49 2.96 -12.51
CA LEU A 47 -9.95 4.09 -13.28
C LEU A 47 -10.97 4.66 -14.28
N SER A 48 -11.69 3.79 -14.97
CA SER A 48 -12.62 4.19 -16.02
C SER A 48 -13.91 4.80 -15.47
N GLY A 49 -14.47 4.20 -14.41
CA GLY A 49 -15.65 4.70 -13.72
C GLY A 49 -15.35 5.82 -12.73
N LYS A 50 -14.07 6.16 -12.51
CA LYS A 50 -13.61 7.13 -11.50
C LYS A 50 -14.21 6.85 -10.12
N ARG A 51 -14.16 5.59 -9.71
CA ARG A 51 -14.64 5.16 -8.40
C ARG A 51 -13.49 4.71 -7.52
N LEU A 52 -13.64 4.94 -6.24
CA LEU A 52 -12.75 4.45 -5.20
C LEU A 52 -13.53 3.52 -4.28
N PHE A 53 -12.94 2.40 -3.92
CA PHE A 53 -13.48 1.46 -2.95
C PHE A 53 -12.53 1.42 -1.75
N LEU A 54 -13.08 1.41 -0.53
CA LEU A 54 -12.31 1.42 0.71
C LEU A 54 -12.91 0.41 1.68
N ALA A 55 -12.11 -0.54 2.13
CA ALA A 55 -12.52 -1.50 3.14
C ALA A 55 -12.67 -0.82 4.51
N ALA A 56 -13.74 -1.14 5.23
CA ALA A 56 -14.01 -0.70 6.58
C ALA A 56 -14.31 -1.94 7.46
N PRO A 57 -13.24 -2.66 7.90
CA PRO A 57 -13.39 -3.95 8.58
C PRO A 57 -14.22 -3.89 9.85
N ASP A 58 -14.00 -2.88 10.70
CA ASP A 58 -14.75 -2.73 11.96
C ASP A 58 -16.23 -2.38 11.71
N HIS A 59 -16.53 -1.71 10.59
CA HIS A 59 -17.89 -1.40 10.15
C HIS A 59 -18.52 -2.51 9.29
N LYS A 60 -17.72 -3.50 8.86
CA LYS A 60 -18.11 -4.65 8.02
C LYS A 60 -18.67 -4.28 6.66
N THR A 61 -18.09 -3.23 6.06
CA THR A 61 -18.53 -2.65 4.78
C THR A 61 -17.36 -2.34 3.86
N VAL A 62 -17.70 -2.10 2.59
CA VAL A 62 -16.82 -1.45 1.62
C VAL A 62 -17.46 -0.14 1.21
N GLU A 63 -16.75 0.95 1.42
CA GLU A 63 -17.20 2.30 1.13
C GLU A 63 -16.89 2.68 -0.32
N VAL A 64 -17.87 3.25 -1.02
CA VAL A 64 -17.76 3.60 -2.45
C VAL A 64 -17.81 5.10 -2.63
N PHE A 65 -16.87 5.63 -3.38
CA PHE A 65 -16.78 7.05 -3.73
C PHE A 65 -16.89 7.26 -5.23
N ASP A 66 -17.66 8.27 -5.64
CA ASP A 66 -17.64 8.83 -6.98
C ASP A 66 -16.67 10.03 -6.98
N LEU A 67 -15.54 9.86 -7.63
CA LEU A 67 -14.50 10.89 -7.69
C LEU A 67 -14.82 12.00 -8.70
N THR A 68 -15.77 11.78 -9.63
CA THR A 68 -16.29 12.83 -10.51
C THR A 68 -17.18 13.79 -9.72
N ALA A 69 -18.08 13.22 -8.91
CA ALA A 69 -18.93 13.99 -7.99
C ALA A 69 -18.17 14.46 -6.74
N GLY A 70 -16.99 13.91 -6.47
CA GLY A 70 -16.15 14.23 -5.32
C GLY A 70 -16.80 13.91 -3.97
N LYS A 71 -17.48 12.76 -3.87
CA LYS A 71 -18.23 12.38 -2.66
C LYS A 71 -18.34 10.87 -2.46
N TRP A 72 -18.56 10.46 -1.22
CA TRP A 72 -19.07 9.15 -0.85
C TRP A 72 -20.48 8.95 -1.39
N ILE A 73 -20.79 7.76 -1.93
CA ILE A 73 -22.06 7.48 -2.58
C ILE A 73 -22.77 6.23 -2.06
N HIS A 74 -22.04 5.25 -1.50
CA HIS A 74 -22.63 3.98 -1.12
C HIS A 74 -21.76 3.22 -0.12
N SER A 75 -22.40 2.37 0.69
CA SER A 75 -21.76 1.42 1.59
C SER A 75 -22.26 0.01 1.23
N ILE A 76 -21.35 -0.83 0.75
CA ILE A 76 -21.64 -2.23 0.46
C ILE A 76 -21.53 -3.00 1.76
N SER A 77 -22.57 -3.69 2.17
CA SER A 77 -22.64 -4.46 3.41
C SER A 77 -22.73 -5.97 3.16
N GLY A 78 -22.73 -6.76 4.24
CA GLY A 78 -22.87 -8.22 4.16
C GLY A 78 -21.54 -8.97 4.27
N PHE A 79 -20.49 -8.29 4.71
CA PHE A 79 -19.18 -8.88 4.97
C PHE A 79 -19.00 -9.23 6.45
N ILE A 80 -18.01 -10.05 6.72
CA ILE A 80 -17.59 -10.43 8.08
C ILE A 80 -16.54 -9.42 8.57
N THR A 81 -15.43 -9.31 7.84
CA THR A 81 -14.32 -8.40 8.09
C THR A 81 -13.59 -8.19 6.76
N PRO A 82 -14.04 -7.23 5.92
CA PRO A 82 -13.41 -6.98 4.62
C PRO A 82 -12.08 -6.25 4.79
N HIS A 83 -11.01 -6.70 4.10
CA HIS A 83 -9.68 -6.14 4.21
C HIS A 83 -9.17 -5.56 2.88
N ALA A 84 -8.71 -6.43 1.99
CA ALA A 84 -8.12 -6.01 0.73
C ALA A 84 -9.09 -6.20 -0.44
N ILE A 85 -9.05 -5.28 -1.39
CA ILE A 85 -10.00 -5.20 -2.51
C ILE A 85 -9.23 -5.09 -3.81
N VAL A 86 -9.73 -5.69 -4.88
CA VAL A 86 -9.35 -5.41 -6.26
C VAL A 86 -10.58 -5.22 -7.14
N TYR A 87 -10.54 -4.21 -8.00
CA TYR A 87 -11.51 -4.05 -9.08
C TYR A 87 -10.91 -4.58 -10.39
N LEU A 88 -11.66 -5.41 -11.10
CA LEU A 88 -11.28 -6.07 -12.35
C LEU A 88 -12.08 -5.46 -13.50
N PRO A 89 -11.52 -4.49 -14.24
CA PRO A 89 -12.26 -3.75 -15.27
C PRO A 89 -12.70 -4.64 -16.43
N GLU A 90 -11.92 -5.64 -16.79
CA GLU A 90 -12.20 -6.55 -17.91
C GLU A 90 -13.45 -7.43 -17.70
N SER A 91 -13.85 -7.66 -16.45
CA SER A 91 -15.02 -8.47 -16.09
C SER A 91 -16.07 -7.69 -15.30
N ASN A 92 -15.80 -6.41 -15.00
CA ASN A 92 -16.61 -5.56 -14.13
C ASN A 92 -16.92 -6.27 -12.79
N ARG A 93 -15.89 -6.78 -12.14
CA ARG A 93 -16.00 -7.49 -10.86
C ARG A 93 -15.18 -6.81 -9.78
N ILE A 94 -15.67 -6.89 -8.55
CA ILE A 94 -14.92 -6.60 -7.35
C ILE A 94 -14.59 -7.95 -6.71
N MET A 95 -13.32 -8.17 -6.37
CA MET A 95 -12.93 -9.30 -5.53
C MET A 95 -12.28 -8.76 -4.27
N LEU A 96 -12.62 -9.35 -3.12
CA LEU A 96 -12.07 -8.89 -1.84
C LEU A 96 -11.85 -10.06 -0.87
N SER A 97 -10.91 -9.87 0.03
CA SER A 97 -10.71 -10.75 1.17
C SER A 97 -11.70 -10.39 2.29
N ASP A 98 -12.34 -11.38 2.87
CA ASP A 98 -13.36 -11.23 3.90
C ASP A 98 -13.24 -12.32 4.95
N GLY A 99 -12.98 -11.94 6.17
CA GLY A 99 -12.83 -12.83 7.31
C GLY A 99 -11.55 -12.58 8.10
N GLY A 100 -11.69 -12.34 9.37
CA GLY A 100 -10.60 -12.11 10.33
C GLY A 100 -10.43 -13.24 11.32
N ASP A 101 -9.64 -12.97 12.32
CA ASP A 101 -9.17 -13.88 13.39
C ASP A 101 -10.32 -14.55 14.17
N ASP A 102 -11.45 -13.85 14.33
CA ASP A 102 -12.62 -14.32 15.08
C ASP A 102 -13.56 -15.24 14.28
N THR A 103 -13.21 -15.57 13.04
CA THR A 103 -14.08 -16.34 12.14
C THR A 103 -13.49 -17.71 11.82
N PRO A 104 -14.30 -18.78 11.73
CA PRO A 104 -13.79 -20.12 11.45
C PRO A 104 -13.30 -20.32 10.00
N ASN A 105 -13.55 -19.36 9.12
CA ASN A 105 -13.16 -19.40 7.71
C ASN A 105 -12.94 -17.99 7.17
N GLY A 106 -12.00 -17.86 6.23
CA GLY A 106 -11.89 -16.72 5.34
C GLY A 106 -12.60 -16.95 4.01
N TRP A 107 -12.83 -15.87 3.29
CA TRP A 107 -13.51 -15.87 2.01
C TRP A 107 -12.84 -14.92 1.02
N CYS A 108 -12.81 -15.32 -0.24
CA CYS A 108 -12.68 -14.38 -1.34
C CYS A 108 -14.09 -14.11 -1.88
N ARG A 109 -14.62 -12.91 -1.64
CA ARG A 109 -15.94 -12.51 -2.14
C ARG A 109 -15.80 -11.96 -3.55
N ILE A 110 -16.77 -12.31 -4.42
CA ILE A 110 -16.83 -11.87 -5.81
C ILE A 110 -18.16 -11.15 -6.01
N LEU A 111 -18.10 -9.85 -6.35
CA LEU A 111 -19.28 -9.02 -6.56
C LEU A 111 -19.31 -8.45 -7.99
N ARG A 112 -20.49 -8.06 -8.44
CA ARG A 112 -20.64 -7.21 -9.64
C ARG A 112 -20.10 -5.81 -9.32
N GLY A 113 -19.38 -5.23 -10.26
CA GLY A 113 -18.81 -3.91 -10.07
C GLY A 113 -19.80 -2.75 -10.26
N ASP A 114 -20.98 -3.01 -10.85
CA ASP A 114 -22.03 -2.02 -11.10
C ASP A 114 -23.15 -2.04 -10.06
N THR A 115 -23.66 -3.22 -9.72
CA THR A 115 -24.78 -3.41 -8.78
C THR A 115 -24.32 -3.73 -7.37
N PHE A 116 -23.07 -4.13 -7.18
CA PHE A 116 -22.47 -4.60 -5.93
C PHE A 116 -23.10 -5.90 -5.38
N GLU A 117 -23.89 -6.59 -6.20
CA GLU A 117 -24.47 -7.89 -5.83
C GLU A 117 -23.38 -8.95 -5.69
N LEU A 118 -23.49 -9.78 -4.64
CA LEU A 118 -22.60 -10.92 -4.44
C LEU A 118 -22.89 -11.98 -5.53
N ILE A 119 -21.87 -12.31 -6.33
CA ILE A 119 -21.95 -13.33 -7.38
C ILE A 119 -21.54 -14.70 -6.80
N ASP A 120 -20.43 -14.73 -6.05
CA ASP A 120 -19.84 -15.96 -5.54
C ASP A 120 -18.96 -15.71 -4.31
N SER A 121 -18.59 -16.78 -3.61
CA SER A 121 -17.71 -16.76 -2.44
C SER A 121 -16.82 -17.99 -2.43
N LEU A 122 -15.52 -17.80 -2.61
CA LEU A 122 -14.55 -18.87 -2.54
C LEU A 122 -14.06 -19.03 -1.09
N LYS A 123 -14.23 -20.24 -0.54
CA LYS A 123 -13.75 -20.55 0.79
C LYS A 123 -12.22 -20.63 0.80
N ILE A 124 -11.59 -19.93 1.75
CA ILE A 124 -10.16 -19.98 2.06
C ILE A 124 -9.96 -20.17 3.57
N ALA A 125 -8.72 -20.17 4.06
CA ALA A 125 -8.47 -20.23 5.50
C ALA A 125 -8.80 -18.87 6.18
N VAL A 126 -8.80 -18.83 7.49
CA VAL A 126 -9.02 -17.62 8.29
C VAL A 126 -7.98 -16.55 8.00
N ASP A 127 -8.13 -15.36 8.55
CA ASP A 127 -7.19 -14.25 8.43
C ASP A 127 -6.85 -13.96 6.95
N ALA A 128 -7.92 -13.84 6.15
CA ALA A 128 -7.81 -13.51 4.74
C ALA A 128 -7.54 -12.01 4.59
N ASP A 129 -6.30 -11.63 4.35
CA ASP A 129 -5.94 -10.23 4.25
C ASP A 129 -5.10 -9.97 2.99
N PRO A 130 -3.84 -9.64 2.94
CA PRO A 130 -3.31 -8.97 1.74
C PRO A 130 -3.57 -9.73 0.45
N ILE A 131 -3.94 -8.98 -0.57
CA ILE A 131 -4.10 -9.51 -1.93
C ILE A 131 -3.09 -8.86 -2.89
N ARG A 132 -2.75 -9.60 -3.94
CA ARG A 132 -1.99 -9.06 -5.07
C ARG A 132 -2.53 -9.64 -6.38
N TYR A 133 -2.94 -8.76 -7.28
CA TYR A 133 -3.41 -9.14 -8.61
C TYR A 133 -2.29 -9.11 -9.64
N ASP A 134 -2.21 -10.16 -10.44
CA ASP A 134 -1.38 -10.24 -11.65
C ASP A 134 -2.30 -10.09 -12.88
N PRO A 135 -2.37 -8.91 -13.49
CA PRO A 135 -3.28 -8.67 -14.62
C PRO A 135 -2.87 -9.43 -15.88
N ALA A 136 -1.58 -9.75 -16.05
CA ALA A 136 -1.11 -10.49 -17.22
C ALA A 136 -1.53 -11.96 -17.18
N ALA A 137 -1.47 -12.58 -16.00
CA ALA A 137 -1.89 -13.96 -15.79
C ALA A 137 -3.38 -14.08 -15.42
N LYS A 138 -4.06 -12.99 -15.07
CA LYS A 138 -5.41 -12.96 -14.47
C LYS A 138 -5.51 -13.80 -13.20
N ILE A 139 -4.47 -13.73 -12.38
CA ILE A 139 -4.36 -14.45 -11.11
C ILE A 139 -4.39 -13.47 -9.95
N LEU A 140 -5.21 -13.76 -8.96
CA LEU A 140 -5.22 -13.10 -7.67
C LEU A 140 -4.51 -14.00 -6.66
N TYR A 141 -3.51 -13.46 -5.99
CA TYR A 141 -2.85 -14.07 -4.84
C TYR A 141 -3.44 -13.47 -3.57
N MET A 142 -3.77 -14.33 -2.57
CA MET A 142 -4.40 -13.90 -1.33
C MET A 142 -3.76 -14.63 -0.16
N ILE A 143 -3.19 -13.89 0.79
CA ILE A 143 -2.64 -14.45 2.03
C ILE A 143 -3.79 -14.85 2.94
N ASN A 144 -3.67 -15.98 3.63
CA ASN A 144 -4.63 -16.46 4.58
C ASN A 144 -4.06 -17.55 5.49
N GLY A 145 -4.74 -17.90 6.57
CA GLY A 145 -4.30 -18.92 7.53
C GLY A 145 -3.25 -18.39 8.51
N GLY A 146 -2.30 -19.23 8.87
CA GLY A 146 -1.23 -18.88 9.79
C GLY A 146 -1.61 -19.06 11.25
N LYS A 147 -1.21 -18.11 12.13
CA LYS A 147 -1.42 -18.20 13.57
C LYS A 147 -2.89 -18.35 13.96
N ASP A 148 -3.78 -17.68 13.26
CA ASP A 148 -5.21 -17.64 13.53
C ASP A 148 -5.91 -18.93 13.08
N ASP A 149 -5.25 -19.72 12.21
CA ASP A 149 -5.60 -21.12 11.89
C ASP A 149 -4.83 -22.14 12.78
N GLY A 150 -4.10 -21.67 13.79
CA GLY A 150 -3.29 -22.51 14.67
C GLY A 150 -2.12 -23.21 13.96
N LYS A 151 -1.61 -22.64 12.87
CA LYS A 151 -0.53 -23.21 12.05
C LYS A 151 0.77 -22.42 12.22
N ASP A 152 1.88 -23.10 12.01
CA ASP A 152 3.23 -22.53 11.93
C ASP A 152 3.61 -22.06 10.52
N TYR A 153 2.64 -22.05 9.61
CA TYR A 153 2.75 -21.61 8.22
C TYR A 153 1.48 -20.88 7.79
N SER A 154 1.61 -19.99 6.83
CA SER A 154 0.50 -19.35 6.15
C SER A 154 0.34 -19.90 4.72
N LEU A 155 -0.78 -19.56 4.10
CA LEU A 155 -1.10 -19.92 2.73
C LEU A 155 -1.13 -18.68 1.84
N VAL A 156 -0.68 -18.83 0.60
CA VAL A 156 -0.96 -17.91 -0.49
C VAL A 156 -1.90 -18.64 -1.44
N SER A 157 -3.19 -18.34 -1.35
CA SER A 157 -4.21 -18.90 -2.25
C SER A 157 -4.06 -18.29 -3.64
N VAL A 158 -4.05 -19.14 -4.66
CA VAL A 158 -3.94 -18.78 -6.09
C VAL A 158 -5.31 -18.89 -6.71
N ILE A 159 -5.88 -17.76 -7.16
CA ILE A 159 -7.25 -17.67 -7.64
C ILE A 159 -7.25 -17.19 -9.10
N ASP A 160 -7.86 -17.97 -9.99
CA ASP A 160 -8.16 -17.55 -11.36
C ASP A 160 -9.35 -16.58 -11.34
N THR A 161 -9.08 -15.32 -11.69
CA THR A 161 -10.11 -14.28 -11.64
C THR A 161 -11.10 -14.37 -12.80
N ALA A 162 -10.71 -14.95 -13.94
CA ALA A 162 -11.59 -15.13 -15.07
C ALA A 162 -12.60 -16.27 -14.81
N ALA A 163 -12.11 -17.40 -14.29
CA ALA A 163 -12.94 -18.55 -13.95
C ALA A 163 -13.66 -18.39 -12.60
N GLY A 164 -13.22 -17.48 -11.73
CA GLY A 164 -13.72 -17.33 -10.36
C GLY A 164 -13.46 -18.58 -9.51
N LYS A 165 -12.25 -19.15 -9.58
CA LYS A 165 -11.93 -20.42 -8.91
C LYS A 165 -10.57 -20.38 -8.23
N LYS A 166 -10.50 -20.97 -7.05
CA LYS A 166 -9.21 -21.26 -6.40
C LYS A 166 -8.52 -22.42 -7.13
N LEU A 167 -7.27 -22.20 -7.56
CA LEU A 167 -6.45 -23.18 -8.28
C LEU A 167 -5.55 -23.98 -7.35
N ALA A 168 -4.98 -23.32 -6.32
CA ALA A 168 -4.01 -23.93 -5.42
C ALA A 168 -3.87 -23.07 -4.14
N ASP A 169 -3.23 -23.67 -3.14
CA ASP A 169 -2.65 -22.99 -1.99
C ASP A 169 -1.14 -23.22 -1.99
N ILE A 170 -0.36 -22.14 -1.91
CA ILE A 170 1.09 -22.20 -1.75
C ILE A 170 1.40 -22.10 -0.27
N LYS A 171 2.00 -23.14 0.30
CA LYS A 171 2.41 -23.14 1.70
C LYS A 171 3.71 -22.36 1.87
N VAL A 172 3.69 -21.35 2.74
CA VAL A 172 4.85 -20.52 3.09
C VAL A 172 5.12 -20.69 4.57
N PRO A 173 6.33 -21.15 4.98
CA PRO A 173 6.71 -21.20 6.40
C PRO A 173 6.62 -19.81 7.05
N GLY A 174 6.06 -19.78 8.25
CA GLY A 174 5.81 -18.54 9.00
C GLY A 174 4.32 -18.29 9.19
N PRO A 175 3.88 -18.19 10.46
CA PRO A 175 2.47 -17.99 10.80
C PRO A 175 1.96 -16.56 10.55
N GLU A 176 2.82 -15.62 10.18
CA GLU A 176 2.45 -14.25 9.83
C GLU A 176 3.15 -13.83 8.53
N LEU A 177 2.36 -13.64 7.49
CA LEU A 177 2.77 -13.01 6.24
C LEU A 177 2.13 -11.63 6.14
N GLU A 178 2.73 -10.78 5.29
CA GLU A 178 2.23 -9.43 5.00
C GLU A 178 2.24 -9.20 3.48
N ALA A 179 2.39 -7.98 3.04
CA ALA A 179 2.30 -7.58 1.64
C ALA A 179 3.06 -8.46 0.65
N MET A 180 2.57 -8.48 -0.58
CA MET A 180 3.15 -9.17 -1.73
C MET A 180 3.42 -8.21 -2.90
N ALA A 181 4.38 -8.57 -3.76
CA ALA A 181 4.62 -7.90 -5.03
C ALA A 181 4.87 -8.92 -6.15
N VAL A 182 4.11 -8.80 -7.24
CA VAL A 182 4.36 -9.56 -8.48
C VAL A 182 5.46 -8.85 -9.27
N GLU A 183 6.48 -9.57 -9.71
CA GLU A 183 7.50 -9.07 -10.64
C GLU A 183 7.06 -9.37 -12.08
N PRO A 184 6.59 -8.37 -12.86
CA PRO A 184 6.06 -8.61 -14.21
C PRO A 184 7.09 -9.17 -15.20
N SER A 185 8.36 -8.75 -15.05
CA SER A 185 9.46 -9.18 -15.93
C SER A 185 9.95 -10.61 -15.67
N SER A 186 9.46 -11.26 -14.60
CA SER A 186 9.90 -12.60 -14.22
C SER A 186 8.75 -13.48 -13.73
N ARG A 187 9.05 -14.67 -13.22
CA ARG A 187 8.08 -15.58 -12.57
C ARG A 187 7.97 -15.39 -11.07
N ARG A 188 8.59 -14.34 -10.49
CA ARG A 188 8.66 -14.18 -9.06
C ARG A 188 7.44 -13.46 -8.51
N LEU A 189 6.98 -13.95 -7.37
CA LEU A 189 6.11 -13.25 -6.44
C LEU A 189 6.89 -13.11 -5.14
N TYR A 190 7.05 -11.89 -4.65
CA TYR A 190 7.67 -11.60 -3.37
C TYR A 190 6.61 -11.55 -2.29
N VAL A 191 6.92 -12.04 -1.10
CA VAL A 191 6.05 -11.99 0.08
C VAL A 191 6.84 -11.66 1.33
N ASN A 192 6.35 -10.77 2.18
CA ASN A 192 6.94 -10.51 3.49
C ASN A 192 6.61 -11.65 4.46
N ILE A 193 7.62 -12.38 4.94
CA ILE A 193 7.49 -13.35 6.02
C ILE A 193 7.83 -12.62 7.33
N LYS A 194 6.81 -12.01 7.92
CA LYS A 194 6.94 -11.12 9.08
C LYS A 194 7.54 -11.83 10.27
N THR A 195 7.09 -13.05 10.55
CA THR A 195 7.57 -13.87 11.66
C THR A 195 9.08 -14.08 11.66
N TYR A 196 9.67 -14.28 10.48
CA TYR A 196 11.10 -14.58 10.35
C TYR A 196 11.94 -13.40 9.88
N ASN A 197 11.31 -12.24 9.68
CA ASN A 197 11.98 -11.05 9.16
C ASN A 197 12.70 -11.32 7.84
N GLN A 198 11.99 -11.91 6.89
CA GLN A 198 12.49 -12.33 5.58
C GLN A 198 11.55 -11.90 4.46
N VAL A 199 12.10 -11.79 3.25
CA VAL A 199 11.34 -11.78 2.01
C VAL A 199 11.33 -13.20 1.44
N GLY A 200 10.15 -13.79 1.25
CA GLY A 200 9.97 -15.04 0.53
C GLY A 200 9.89 -14.80 -0.98
N ILE A 201 10.51 -15.66 -1.76
CA ILE A 201 10.47 -15.67 -3.21
C ILE A 201 9.68 -16.89 -3.67
N ILE A 202 8.51 -16.67 -4.24
CA ILE A 202 7.64 -17.70 -4.80
C ILE A 202 7.83 -17.75 -6.31
N ASP A 203 8.07 -18.95 -6.85
CA ASP A 203 7.98 -19.19 -8.30
C ASP A 203 6.50 -19.39 -8.66
N ARG A 204 5.93 -18.45 -9.44
CA ARG A 204 4.50 -18.44 -9.80
C ARG A 204 4.08 -19.62 -10.68
N ASP A 205 4.97 -20.13 -11.54
CA ASP A 205 4.67 -21.25 -12.41
C ASP A 205 4.68 -22.58 -11.64
N LYS A 206 5.66 -22.75 -10.74
CA LYS A 206 5.77 -23.92 -9.88
C LYS A 206 4.80 -23.89 -8.70
N ARG A 207 4.34 -22.68 -8.33
CA ARG A 207 3.50 -22.42 -7.15
C ARG A 207 4.15 -22.91 -5.87
N GLU A 208 5.42 -22.56 -5.68
CA GLU A 208 6.21 -22.95 -4.51
C GLU A 208 7.13 -21.83 -4.04
N LEU A 209 7.43 -21.78 -2.74
CA LEU A 209 8.49 -20.95 -2.18
C LEU A 209 9.83 -21.57 -2.57
N VAL A 210 10.65 -20.83 -3.33
CA VAL A 210 11.94 -21.33 -3.84
C VAL A 210 13.15 -20.80 -3.07
N SER A 211 13.03 -19.67 -2.40
CA SER A 211 14.09 -19.11 -1.57
C SER A 211 13.57 -18.03 -0.61
N THR A 212 14.41 -17.61 0.33
CA THR A 212 14.15 -16.47 1.21
C THR A 212 15.36 -15.56 1.31
N TRP A 213 15.15 -14.27 1.48
CA TRP A 213 16.18 -13.26 1.71
C TRP A 213 16.02 -12.66 3.10
N PRO A 214 17.06 -12.65 3.95
CA PRO A 214 16.98 -12.02 5.27
C PRO A 214 16.90 -10.50 5.14
N ILE A 215 16.02 -9.87 5.91
CA ILE A 215 15.91 -8.42 5.98
C ILE A 215 16.93 -7.94 7.03
N THR A 216 17.98 -7.27 6.57
CA THR A 216 18.99 -6.68 7.44
C THR A 216 18.77 -5.17 7.57
N GLY A 217 18.97 -4.61 8.77
CA GLY A 217 18.75 -3.17 9.02
C GLY A 217 17.27 -2.77 9.20
N GLY A 218 16.37 -3.74 9.33
CA GLY A 218 14.96 -3.54 9.61
C GLY A 218 14.31 -4.78 10.22
N GLY A 219 13.08 -4.64 10.71
CA GLY A 219 12.29 -5.72 11.30
C GLY A 219 10.78 -5.42 11.25
N VAL A 220 9.97 -6.45 11.45
CA VAL A 220 8.50 -6.36 11.31
C VAL A 220 8.15 -5.80 9.91
N PRO A 221 8.53 -6.52 8.82
CA PRO A 221 8.22 -6.08 7.46
C PRO A 221 6.71 -6.08 7.23
N THR A 222 6.18 -4.96 6.71
CA THR A 222 4.74 -4.82 6.45
C THR A 222 4.48 -4.36 5.02
N PRO A 223 4.56 -3.07 4.61
CA PRO A 223 4.29 -2.73 3.21
C PRO A 223 5.43 -3.15 2.28
N MET A 224 5.06 -3.35 1.02
CA MET A 224 5.98 -3.70 -0.05
C MET A 224 5.66 -2.93 -1.33
N ALA A 225 6.68 -2.44 -2.02
CA ALA A 225 6.56 -1.90 -3.37
C ALA A 225 7.71 -2.40 -4.24
N LEU A 226 7.52 -2.37 -5.56
CA LEU A 226 8.49 -2.87 -6.52
C LEU A 226 8.73 -1.85 -7.65
N ASP A 227 9.98 -1.62 -7.97
CA ASP A 227 10.43 -1.06 -9.24
C ASP A 227 11.04 -2.20 -10.08
N ASP A 228 10.20 -2.80 -10.94
CA ASP A 228 10.56 -3.93 -11.78
C ASP A 228 11.63 -3.57 -12.83
N VAL A 229 11.72 -2.30 -13.23
CA VAL A 229 12.64 -1.87 -14.29
C VAL A 229 14.04 -1.58 -13.76
N ASP A 230 14.16 -0.94 -12.60
CA ASP A 230 15.45 -0.70 -11.96
C ASP A 230 15.83 -1.82 -10.97
N HIS A 231 15.03 -2.91 -10.94
CA HIS A 231 15.25 -4.09 -10.11
C HIS A 231 15.40 -3.76 -8.61
N ARG A 232 14.46 -2.97 -8.05
CA ARG A 232 14.44 -2.59 -6.64
C ARG A 232 13.14 -3.01 -5.96
N LEU A 233 13.28 -3.80 -4.90
CA LEU A 233 12.19 -4.17 -4.03
C LEU A 233 12.29 -3.36 -2.73
N PHE A 234 11.21 -2.69 -2.38
CA PHE A 234 11.11 -1.82 -1.22
C PHE A 234 10.29 -2.51 -0.14
N ILE A 235 10.84 -2.62 1.08
CA ILE A 235 10.18 -3.22 2.24
C ILE A 235 10.06 -2.17 3.32
N GLY A 236 8.85 -1.88 3.76
CA GLY A 236 8.61 -1.05 4.93
C GLY A 236 8.86 -1.85 6.21
N SER A 237 9.83 -1.41 7.00
CA SER A 237 10.14 -1.92 8.33
C SER A 237 9.43 -1.08 9.39
N ARG A 238 8.77 -1.71 10.36
CA ARG A 238 8.19 -1.00 11.51
C ARG A 238 9.18 -0.82 12.67
N LYS A 239 10.24 -1.64 12.74
CA LYS A 239 11.22 -1.60 13.87
C LYS A 239 12.65 -1.82 13.39
N PRO A 240 13.48 -0.75 13.29
CA PRO A 240 13.11 0.66 13.35
C PRO A 240 12.28 1.06 12.12
N PRO A 241 11.52 2.17 12.17
CA PRO A 241 10.76 2.67 11.02
C PRO A 241 11.70 3.07 9.88
N ALA A 242 11.69 2.31 8.80
CA ALA A 242 12.56 2.51 7.64
C ALA A 242 12.00 1.82 6.39
N VAL A 243 12.39 2.30 5.22
CA VAL A 243 12.31 1.54 3.98
C VAL A 243 13.65 0.85 3.75
N VAL A 244 13.64 -0.48 3.68
CA VAL A 244 14.79 -1.31 3.31
C VAL A 244 14.68 -1.65 1.84
N VAL A 245 15.77 -1.45 1.09
CA VAL A 245 15.79 -1.60 -0.37
C VAL A 245 16.65 -2.80 -0.75
N PHE A 246 16.06 -3.73 -1.49
CA PHE A 246 16.75 -4.88 -2.07
C PHE A 246 17.02 -4.68 -3.56
N ASP A 247 18.13 -5.19 -4.03
CA ASP A 247 18.38 -5.49 -5.43
C ASP A 247 17.77 -6.87 -5.76
N THR A 248 16.79 -6.92 -6.68
CA THR A 248 16.07 -8.17 -6.97
C THR A 248 16.90 -9.17 -7.79
N GLY A 249 17.97 -8.73 -8.43
CA GLY A 249 18.90 -9.61 -9.15
C GLY A 249 19.81 -10.41 -8.21
N THR A 250 20.21 -9.80 -7.09
CA THR A 250 21.15 -10.40 -6.14
C THR A 250 20.51 -10.86 -4.84
N GLY A 251 19.31 -10.35 -4.49
CA GLY A 251 18.64 -10.60 -3.22
C GLY A 251 19.32 -9.91 -2.02
N LYS A 252 20.16 -8.90 -2.26
CA LYS A 252 20.89 -8.19 -1.20
C LYS A 252 20.25 -6.85 -0.89
N VAL A 253 20.30 -6.46 0.39
CA VAL A 253 19.98 -5.11 0.81
C VAL A 253 21.06 -4.16 0.27
N VAL A 254 20.65 -3.12 -0.45
CA VAL A 254 21.54 -2.11 -1.07
C VAL A 254 21.39 -0.73 -0.46
N ALA A 255 20.26 -0.44 0.20
CA ALA A 255 20.02 0.84 0.85
C ALA A 255 18.98 0.72 1.97
N SER A 256 18.92 1.75 2.80
CA SER A 256 17.84 1.97 3.75
C SER A 256 17.62 3.47 3.94
N ALA A 257 16.37 3.88 4.18
CA ALA A 257 16.03 5.27 4.50
C ALA A 257 14.96 5.32 5.58
N PRO A 258 15.03 6.24 6.56
CA PRO A 258 14.01 6.37 7.60
C PRO A 258 12.66 6.79 7.00
N CYS A 259 11.57 6.30 7.58
CA CYS A 259 10.20 6.66 7.20
C CYS A 259 9.30 6.86 8.43
N VAL A 260 8.00 7.04 8.19
CA VAL A 260 6.98 7.11 9.24
C VAL A 260 6.84 5.77 9.96
N GLY A 261 6.53 5.83 11.27
CA GLY A 261 6.26 4.64 12.09
C GLY A 261 4.93 3.97 11.76
N ASP A 262 4.86 2.67 12.07
CA ASP A 262 3.72 1.80 11.81
C ASP A 262 3.15 1.94 10.39
N ALA A 263 4.09 1.86 9.41
CA ALA A 263 3.75 1.91 8.00
C ALA A 263 2.93 0.68 7.58
N ASP A 264 1.88 0.91 6.78
CA ASP A 264 0.97 -0.11 6.28
C ASP A 264 0.87 -0.14 4.76
N ASP A 265 0.92 1.03 4.12
CA ASP A 265 0.96 1.13 2.67
C ASP A 265 2.18 1.90 2.16
N MET A 266 2.70 1.44 1.03
CA MET A 266 3.82 2.06 0.34
C MET A 266 3.67 1.93 -1.17
N PHE A 267 3.94 3.03 -1.89
CA PHE A 267 3.88 3.08 -3.35
C PHE A 267 5.14 3.72 -3.93
N TYR A 268 5.60 3.18 -5.04
CA TYR A 268 6.69 3.77 -5.82
C TYR A 268 6.14 4.52 -7.03
N ASP A 269 6.34 5.83 -7.05
CA ASP A 269 6.08 6.71 -8.19
C ASP A 269 7.32 6.74 -9.09
N ARG A 270 7.30 5.91 -10.12
CA ARG A 270 8.39 5.81 -11.05
C ARG A 270 8.65 7.10 -11.81
N ALA A 271 7.59 7.83 -12.20
CA ALA A 271 7.72 9.06 -12.99
C ALA A 271 8.50 10.14 -12.23
N ARG A 272 8.38 10.17 -10.90
CA ARG A 272 9.07 11.14 -10.03
C ARG A 272 10.20 10.54 -9.23
N ARG A 273 10.40 9.22 -9.32
CA ARG A 273 11.37 8.47 -8.51
C ARG A 273 11.19 8.74 -7.03
N ARG A 274 9.96 8.52 -6.53
CA ARG A 274 9.57 8.77 -5.14
C ARG A 274 8.82 7.59 -4.55
N LEU A 275 9.05 7.34 -3.25
CA LEU A 275 8.22 6.48 -2.45
C LEU A 275 7.28 7.33 -1.61
N TYR A 276 6.02 6.92 -1.52
CA TYR A 276 5.02 7.43 -0.58
C TYR A 276 4.75 6.33 0.43
N VAL A 277 5.05 6.59 1.70
CA VAL A 277 4.88 5.63 2.80
C VAL A 277 3.91 6.22 3.80
N THR A 278 2.75 5.59 3.98
CA THR A 278 1.71 6.03 4.90
C THR A 278 1.78 5.22 6.18
N GLY A 279 1.68 5.88 7.34
CA GLY A 279 1.81 5.21 8.63
C GLY A 279 0.91 5.80 9.71
N GLU A 280 0.63 4.99 10.73
CA GLU A 280 -0.33 5.24 11.81
C GLU A 280 -0.01 6.49 12.64
N GLU A 281 1.25 6.95 12.67
CA GLU A 281 1.66 8.20 13.31
C GLU A 281 0.97 9.45 12.74
N GLY A 282 0.21 9.33 11.64
CA GLY A 282 -0.52 10.43 11.02
C GLY A 282 0.30 11.24 10.02
N PHE A 283 1.15 10.58 9.26
CA PHE A 283 1.96 11.21 8.22
C PHE A 283 2.14 10.33 6.99
N VAL A 284 2.44 10.98 5.86
CA VAL A 284 3.02 10.34 4.69
C VAL A 284 4.49 10.76 4.60
N SER A 285 5.41 9.81 4.66
CA SER A 285 6.81 10.03 4.31
C SER A 285 6.98 10.02 2.80
N VAL A 286 7.63 11.05 2.26
CA VAL A 286 8.01 11.12 0.85
C VAL A 286 9.53 10.95 0.76
N ILE A 287 9.97 9.89 0.09
CA ILE A 287 11.39 9.53 -0.03
C ILE A 287 11.76 9.59 -1.51
N ARG A 288 12.76 10.39 -1.85
CA ARG A 288 13.30 10.50 -3.21
C ARG A 288 14.34 9.42 -3.44
N GLN A 289 14.26 8.73 -4.56
CA GLN A 289 15.34 7.92 -5.10
C GLN A 289 16.31 8.83 -5.87
N ALA A 290 17.40 9.22 -5.24
CA ALA A 290 18.43 10.09 -5.84
C ALA A 290 19.32 9.32 -6.83
N SER A 291 19.54 8.02 -6.58
CA SER A 291 20.16 7.07 -7.53
C SER A 291 19.58 5.68 -7.27
N ALA A 292 20.03 4.65 -7.99
CA ALA A 292 19.58 3.28 -7.80
C ALA A 292 19.69 2.81 -6.34
N ASP A 293 20.75 3.22 -5.62
CA ASP A 293 21.05 2.77 -4.25
C ASP A 293 21.11 3.92 -3.24
N ARG A 294 20.52 5.09 -3.57
CA ARG A 294 20.49 6.24 -2.67
C ARG A 294 19.08 6.81 -2.54
N TYR A 295 18.56 6.80 -1.33
CA TYR A 295 17.20 7.21 -0.98
C TYR A 295 17.24 8.28 0.11
N GLU A 296 16.50 9.38 -0.11
CA GLU A 296 16.54 10.56 0.74
C GLU A 296 15.12 10.95 1.16
N PRO A 297 14.79 10.97 2.46
CA PRO A 297 13.55 11.58 2.92
C PRO A 297 13.53 13.07 2.55
N ILE A 298 12.50 13.49 1.80
CA ILE A 298 12.36 14.87 1.33
C ILE A 298 11.18 15.60 1.97
N ALA A 299 10.20 14.87 2.51
CA ALA A 299 9.08 15.46 3.22
C ALA A 299 8.41 14.45 4.17
N LYS A 300 7.78 14.98 5.22
CA LYS A 300 6.84 14.30 6.11
C LYS A 300 5.54 15.12 6.07
N ILE A 301 4.53 14.62 5.37
CA ILE A 301 3.27 15.32 5.10
C ILE A 301 2.23 14.91 6.14
N PRO A 302 1.63 15.84 6.89
CA PRO A 302 0.65 15.49 7.91
C PRO A 302 -0.64 14.95 7.29
N THR A 303 -1.21 13.94 7.94
CA THR A 303 -2.53 13.36 7.67
C THR A 303 -3.37 13.41 8.95
N ALA A 304 -3.63 12.27 9.59
CA ALA A 304 -4.31 12.18 10.88
C ALA A 304 -3.82 10.94 11.63
N PRO A 305 -3.86 10.92 12.97
CA PRO A 305 -3.55 9.71 13.73
C PRO A 305 -4.38 8.50 13.28
N GLY A 306 -3.74 7.35 13.11
CA GLY A 306 -4.36 6.12 12.62
C GLY A 306 -4.54 6.05 11.09
N ALA A 307 -4.19 7.10 10.33
CA ALA A 307 -4.30 7.13 8.87
C ALA A 307 -3.09 6.42 8.23
N ARG A 308 -3.14 5.10 8.16
CA ARG A 308 -2.05 4.25 7.68
C ARG A 308 -2.31 3.63 6.30
N ASN A 309 -3.59 3.56 5.88
CA ASN A 309 -3.95 2.98 4.60
C ASN A 309 -4.13 4.06 3.53
N SER A 310 -3.62 3.76 2.34
CA SER A 310 -3.60 4.70 1.22
C SER A 310 -3.64 3.99 -0.12
N VAL A 311 -3.83 4.75 -1.21
CA VAL A 311 -3.60 4.28 -2.58
C VAL A 311 -3.06 5.41 -3.44
N PHE A 312 -1.98 5.15 -4.15
CA PHE A 312 -1.45 6.06 -5.16
C PHE A 312 -1.98 5.68 -6.54
N VAL A 313 -2.56 6.67 -7.24
CA VAL A 313 -3.10 6.52 -8.59
C VAL A 313 -2.29 7.40 -9.54
N PRO A 314 -1.29 6.85 -10.22
CA PRO A 314 -0.39 7.60 -11.08
C PRO A 314 -1.12 8.28 -12.25
N GLU A 315 -2.17 7.68 -12.81
CA GLU A 315 -2.97 8.21 -13.91
C GLU A 315 -3.65 9.54 -13.55
N TRP A 316 -3.95 9.75 -12.28
CA TRP A 316 -4.58 10.98 -11.78
C TRP A 316 -3.59 11.89 -11.06
N ASN A 317 -2.34 11.45 -10.87
CA ASN A 317 -1.35 12.11 -10.01
C ASN A 317 -1.90 12.39 -8.60
N GLN A 318 -2.58 11.42 -8.01
CA GLN A 318 -3.23 11.54 -6.71
C GLN A 318 -2.84 10.40 -5.76
N LEU A 319 -2.69 10.78 -4.48
CA LEU A 319 -2.60 9.85 -3.37
C LEU A 319 -3.85 10.05 -2.50
N PHE A 320 -4.56 8.97 -2.24
CA PHE A 320 -5.70 8.91 -1.34
C PHE A 320 -5.27 8.30 -0.03
N VAL A 321 -5.66 8.89 1.10
CA VAL A 321 -5.31 8.41 2.44
C VAL A 321 -6.56 8.30 3.28
N ALA A 322 -6.82 7.13 3.86
CA ALA A 322 -7.96 6.89 4.72
C ALA A 322 -7.69 7.39 6.15
N VAL A 323 -8.57 8.22 6.65
CA VAL A 323 -8.58 8.72 8.03
C VAL A 323 -9.66 7.98 8.80
N PRO A 324 -9.32 7.14 9.81
CA PRO A 324 -10.32 6.40 10.58
C PRO A 324 -11.16 7.32 11.47
N GLY A 325 -12.40 6.89 11.77
CA GLY A 325 -13.25 7.53 12.78
C GLY A 325 -12.85 7.08 14.17
N LYS A 326 -12.38 8.01 15.03
CA LYS A 326 -12.00 7.70 16.42
C LYS A 326 -12.19 8.91 17.33
N GLY A 327 -13.09 8.80 18.30
CA GLY A 327 -13.43 9.91 19.19
C GLY A 327 -13.97 11.10 18.39
N ASP A 328 -13.36 12.28 18.54
CA ASP A 328 -13.75 13.48 17.81
C ASP A 328 -13.24 13.51 16.35
N GLN A 329 -12.33 12.62 15.99
CA GLN A 329 -11.80 12.50 14.62
C GLN A 329 -12.86 11.91 13.71
N LYS A 330 -13.33 12.70 12.73
CA LYS A 330 -14.31 12.24 11.75
C LYS A 330 -13.66 11.42 10.64
N PRO A 331 -14.27 10.29 10.23
CA PRO A 331 -13.74 9.46 9.15
C PRO A 331 -13.83 10.20 7.81
N ALA A 332 -12.76 10.10 7.03
CA ALA A 332 -12.64 10.76 5.74
C ALA A 332 -11.58 10.09 4.85
N VAL A 333 -11.61 10.40 3.56
CA VAL A 333 -10.50 10.18 2.64
C VAL A 333 -9.87 11.52 2.28
N LEU A 334 -8.58 11.68 2.59
CA LEU A 334 -7.78 12.83 2.16
C LEU A 334 -7.29 12.58 0.73
N VAL A 335 -7.45 13.58 -0.13
CA VAL A 335 -6.99 13.51 -1.52
C VAL A 335 -5.82 14.48 -1.69
N PHE A 336 -4.64 13.92 -1.89
CA PHE A 336 -3.44 14.71 -2.17
C PHE A 336 -3.14 14.71 -3.65
N ARG A 337 -2.84 15.89 -4.20
CA ARG A 337 -2.23 16.00 -5.53
C ARG A 337 -0.72 15.89 -5.40
N VAL A 338 -0.15 15.00 -6.20
CA VAL A 338 1.30 14.85 -6.31
C VAL A 338 1.86 16.00 -7.16
N GLN A 339 2.89 16.68 -6.64
CA GLN A 339 3.59 17.78 -7.30
C GLN A 339 4.87 17.28 -7.99
N SER A 340 5.34 18.02 -8.98
CA SER A 340 6.55 17.71 -9.75
C SER A 340 7.81 17.72 -8.91
#